data_a82c65abfca6ee5819a3a36b00b99f0b
#
_entry.id   a82c65abfca6ee5819a3a36b00b99f0b
#
_cell.length_a   1.000
_cell.length_b   1.000
_cell.length_c   1.000
_cell.angle_alpha   90.00
_cell.angle_beta   90.00
_cell.angle_gamma   90.00
#
_symmetry.space_group_name_H-M   'P 1'
#
loop_
_entity.id
_entity.type
_entity.pdbx_description
1 polymer ?
#
loop_
_entity_poly.entity_id
_entity_poly.type
_entity_poly.pdbx_seq_one_letter_code
_entity_poly.pdbx_strand_id
1 'polypeptide(L)'
;MAGIKDVAREAGVSASTVSYVLSGKRSISAKTTDKVMAAVEKLGYTPDASARKMRGMRNQIIALSAPIRGDINQARYNAYFLRTAWAARNAGYDVMLLTGPDAVKDIRRVTQSNLADGIVLLDVEQDD
;
A
#
# COMPACT_ATOMS: atom_id res chain seq x y z
N MET A 1 10.92 3.81 -17.62
CA MET A 1 9.67 3.51 -16.87
C MET A 1 8.57 4.49 -17.29
N ALA A 2 7.42 3.97 -17.67
CA ALA A 2 6.32 4.83 -18.11
C ALA A 2 5.74 5.65 -16.95
N GLY A 3 5.53 6.93 -17.17
CA GLY A 3 4.87 7.82 -16.22
C GLY A 3 3.44 8.13 -16.62
N ILE A 4 2.74 8.89 -15.78
CA ILE A 4 1.35 9.29 -16.03
C ILE A 4 1.18 10.06 -17.36
N LYS A 5 2.17 10.85 -17.73
CA LYS A 5 2.16 11.60 -19.01
C LYS A 5 2.22 10.67 -20.22
N ASP A 6 2.94 9.55 -20.12
CA ASP A 6 3.02 8.54 -21.17
C ASP A 6 1.66 7.84 -21.34
N VAL A 7 1.00 7.51 -20.24
CA VAL A 7 -0.37 6.95 -20.25
C VAL A 7 -1.36 7.93 -20.91
N ALA A 8 -1.29 9.19 -20.53
CA ALA A 8 -2.14 10.25 -21.10
C ALA A 8 -1.95 10.37 -22.61
N ARG A 9 -0.71 10.34 -23.07
CA ARG A 9 -0.37 10.39 -24.49
C ARG A 9 -0.90 9.19 -25.25
N GLU A 10 -0.72 8.01 -24.73
CA GLU A 10 -1.19 6.75 -25.34
C GLU A 10 -2.72 6.71 -25.42
N ALA A 11 -3.40 7.15 -24.36
CA ALA A 11 -4.86 7.18 -24.31
C ALA A 11 -5.49 8.36 -25.04
N GLY A 12 -4.69 9.36 -25.43
CA GLY A 12 -5.20 10.57 -26.08
C GLY A 12 -6.02 11.48 -25.17
N VAL A 13 -5.67 11.53 -23.89
CA VAL A 13 -6.36 12.33 -22.86
C VAL A 13 -5.34 13.14 -22.06
N SER A 14 -5.82 14.04 -21.18
CA SER A 14 -4.96 14.80 -20.29
C SER A 14 -4.45 13.93 -19.13
N ALA A 15 -3.33 14.33 -18.54
CA ALA A 15 -2.80 13.67 -17.33
C ALA A 15 -3.81 13.75 -16.18
N SER A 16 -4.57 14.85 -16.07
CA SER A 16 -5.65 15.00 -15.10
C SER A 16 -6.74 13.94 -15.27
N THR A 17 -7.12 13.66 -16.50
CA THR A 17 -8.12 12.61 -16.82
C THR A 17 -7.62 11.25 -16.39
N VAL A 18 -6.35 10.92 -16.68
CA VAL A 18 -5.73 9.67 -16.20
C VAL A 18 -5.79 9.58 -14.68
N SER A 19 -5.43 10.65 -13.98
CA SER A 19 -5.48 10.72 -12.53
C SER A 19 -6.89 10.48 -11.98
N TYR A 20 -7.92 11.06 -12.59
CA TYR A 20 -9.30 10.86 -12.16
C TYR A 20 -9.80 9.43 -12.41
N VAL A 21 -9.43 8.81 -13.52
CA VAL A 21 -9.74 7.40 -13.80
C VAL A 21 -9.14 6.49 -12.73
N LEU A 22 -7.88 6.69 -12.40
CA LEU A 22 -7.16 5.86 -11.43
C LEU A 22 -7.63 6.07 -9.99
N SER A 23 -8.00 7.30 -9.62
CA SER A 23 -8.43 7.62 -8.25
C SER A 23 -9.92 7.39 -7.99
N GLY A 24 -10.74 7.37 -9.02
CA GLY A 24 -12.20 7.29 -8.91
C GLY A 24 -12.85 8.55 -8.33
N LYS A 25 -12.12 9.65 -8.19
CA LYS A 25 -12.63 10.92 -7.61
C LYS A 25 -13.65 11.64 -8.47
N ARG A 26 -13.65 11.37 -9.76
CA ARG A 26 -14.61 11.91 -10.72
C ARG A 26 -15.23 10.81 -11.53
N SER A 27 -16.49 10.98 -11.88
CA SER A 27 -17.16 10.13 -12.84
C SER A 27 -16.61 10.40 -14.24
N ILE A 28 -15.99 9.40 -14.82
CA ILE A 28 -15.45 9.44 -16.18
C ILE A 28 -16.25 8.45 -17.04
N SER A 29 -16.51 8.81 -18.30
CA SER A 29 -17.25 7.93 -19.20
C SER A 29 -16.57 6.55 -19.34
N ALA A 30 -17.36 5.51 -19.53
CA ALA A 30 -16.85 4.14 -19.73
C ALA A 30 -15.86 4.08 -20.91
N LYS A 31 -16.14 4.77 -21.99
CA LYS A 31 -15.27 4.83 -23.17
C LYS A 31 -13.88 5.39 -22.84
N THR A 32 -13.83 6.49 -22.10
CA THR A 32 -12.57 7.12 -21.69
C THR A 32 -11.84 6.26 -20.68
N THR A 33 -12.56 5.69 -19.71
CA THR A 33 -11.98 4.76 -18.72
C THR A 33 -11.35 3.57 -19.41
N ASP A 34 -12.00 2.96 -20.38
CA ASP A 34 -11.47 1.82 -21.13
C ASP A 34 -10.19 2.17 -21.89
N LYS A 35 -10.14 3.36 -22.50
CA LYS A 35 -8.93 3.84 -23.18
C LYS A 35 -7.75 4.01 -22.22
N VAL A 36 -8.00 4.59 -21.06
CA VAL A 36 -6.96 4.81 -20.04
C VAL A 36 -6.48 3.46 -19.49
N MET A 37 -7.37 2.56 -19.16
CA MET A 37 -7.00 1.26 -18.63
C MET A 37 -6.23 0.40 -19.66
N ALA A 38 -6.60 0.48 -20.93
CA ALA A 38 -5.85 -0.17 -22.01
C ALA A 38 -4.43 0.39 -22.14
N ALA A 39 -4.27 1.71 -22.02
CA ALA A 39 -2.96 2.35 -22.04
C ALA A 39 -2.11 1.98 -20.84
N VAL A 40 -2.70 1.91 -19.66
CA VAL A 40 -2.03 1.45 -18.41
C VAL A 40 -1.48 0.04 -18.60
N GLU A 41 -2.28 -0.87 -19.11
CA GLU A 41 -1.88 -2.26 -19.36
C GLU A 41 -0.77 -2.35 -20.41
N LYS A 42 -0.96 -1.66 -21.54
CA LYS A 42 0.01 -1.66 -22.65
C LYS A 42 1.38 -1.17 -22.23
N LEU A 43 1.45 -0.11 -21.42
CA LEU A 43 2.69 0.52 -20.98
C LEU A 43 3.26 -0.12 -19.71
N GLY A 44 2.53 -1.00 -19.07
CA GLY A 44 2.92 -1.57 -17.78
C GLY A 44 3.03 -0.52 -16.68
N TYR A 45 2.23 0.54 -16.74
CA TYR A 45 2.26 1.62 -15.77
C TYR A 45 1.70 1.17 -14.42
N THR A 46 2.46 1.42 -13.37
CA THR A 46 2.02 1.21 -11.99
C THR A 46 2.29 2.50 -11.22
N PRO A 47 1.25 3.13 -10.62
CA PRO A 47 1.46 4.31 -9.79
C PRO A 47 2.36 3.97 -8.59
N ASP A 48 3.34 4.81 -8.30
CA ASP A 48 4.12 4.66 -7.08
C ASP A 48 3.28 5.03 -5.84
N ALA A 49 3.76 4.66 -4.64
CA ALA A 49 3.03 4.88 -3.40
C ALA A 49 2.76 6.36 -3.13
N SER A 50 3.71 7.24 -3.42
CA SER A 50 3.56 8.69 -3.26
C SER A 50 2.50 9.25 -4.20
N ALA A 51 2.51 8.84 -5.47
CA ALA A 51 1.52 9.28 -6.45
C ALA A 51 0.11 8.81 -6.09
N ARG A 52 -0.04 7.57 -5.60
CA ARG A 52 -1.33 7.07 -5.11
C ARG A 52 -1.85 7.91 -3.94
N LYS A 53 -0.99 8.25 -3.00
CA LYS A 53 -1.34 9.05 -1.82
C LYS A 53 -1.79 10.45 -2.20
N MET A 54 -1.09 11.10 -3.13
CA MET A 54 -1.47 12.39 -3.67
C MET A 54 -2.86 12.39 -4.34
N ARG A 55 -3.25 11.28 -4.94
CA ARG A 55 -4.57 11.11 -5.55
C ARG A 55 -5.63 10.66 -4.55
N GLY A 56 -5.31 10.51 -3.27
CA GLY A 56 -6.21 10.01 -2.25
C GLY A 56 -6.46 8.51 -2.32
N MET A 57 -5.61 7.77 -3.01
CA MET A 57 -5.66 6.30 -3.06
C MET A 57 -4.93 5.70 -1.87
N ARG A 58 -5.39 4.56 -1.40
CA ARG A 58 -4.72 3.77 -0.37
C ARG A 58 -3.62 2.92 -1.00
N ASN A 59 -2.56 2.66 -0.24
CA ASN A 59 -1.45 1.82 -0.70
C ASN A 59 -1.75 0.33 -0.66
N GLN A 60 -2.77 -0.08 0.09
CA GLN A 60 -3.15 -1.47 0.31
C GLN A 60 -2.04 -2.26 1.03
N ILE A 61 -1.38 -1.61 1.96
CA ILE A 61 -0.32 -2.20 2.78
C ILE A 61 -0.67 -2.02 4.26
N ILE A 62 -0.58 -3.11 5.02
CA ILE A 62 -0.66 -3.11 6.48
C ILE A 62 0.75 -3.38 7.01
N ALA A 63 1.23 -2.53 7.90
CA ALA A 63 2.49 -2.77 8.60
C ALA A 63 2.21 -3.62 9.85
N LEU A 64 3.02 -4.65 10.05
CA LEU A 64 2.97 -5.51 11.22
C LEU A 64 4.24 -5.28 12.03
N SER A 65 4.11 -4.67 13.21
CA SER A 65 5.24 -4.45 14.10
C SER A 65 5.44 -5.68 14.99
N ALA A 66 6.54 -6.36 14.76
CA ALA A 66 6.85 -7.65 15.36
C ALA A 66 8.35 -7.71 15.72
N PRO A 67 8.81 -6.99 16.78
CA PRO A 67 10.22 -6.96 17.15
C PRO A 67 10.77 -8.36 17.37
N ILE A 68 11.90 -8.66 16.78
CA ILE A 68 12.59 -9.94 16.99
C ILE A 68 13.43 -9.84 18.27
N ARG A 69 13.10 -10.66 19.27
CA ARG A 69 13.81 -10.76 20.54
C ARG A 69 14.08 -12.22 20.86
N GLY A 70 15.18 -12.46 21.57
CA GLY A 70 15.61 -13.82 21.90
C GLY A 70 14.77 -14.54 22.96
N ASP A 71 13.91 -13.80 23.67
CA ASP A 71 13.07 -14.29 24.76
C ASP A 71 11.65 -14.68 24.35
N ILE A 72 11.32 -14.51 23.07
CA ILE A 72 9.98 -14.74 22.54
C ILE A 72 9.74 -16.21 22.24
N ASN A 73 8.54 -16.70 22.56
CA ASN A 73 8.08 -18.00 22.07
C ASN A 73 7.79 -17.91 20.56
N GLN A 74 8.74 -18.36 19.76
CA GLN A 74 8.70 -18.28 18.30
C GLN A 74 7.48 -18.97 17.68
N ALA A 75 7.09 -20.13 18.21
CA ALA A 75 5.96 -20.89 17.66
C ALA A 75 4.65 -20.14 17.81
N ARG A 76 4.41 -19.56 18.98
CA ARG A 76 3.22 -18.76 19.27
C ARG A 76 3.20 -17.48 18.44
N TYR A 77 4.34 -16.83 18.33
CA TYR A 77 4.52 -15.60 17.57
C TYR A 77 4.27 -15.80 16.07
N ASN A 78 4.84 -16.88 15.53
CA ASN A 78 4.65 -17.23 14.13
C ASN A 78 3.19 -17.53 13.80
N ALA A 79 2.45 -18.14 14.72
CA ALA A 79 1.02 -18.42 14.52
C ALA A 79 0.22 -17.13 14.41
N TYR A 80 0.46 -16.13 15.25
CA TYR A 80 -0.19 -14.82 15.16
C TYR A 80 0.19 -14.09 13.88
N PHE A 81 1.47 -14.10 13.55
CA PHE A 81 1.98 -13.48 12.33
C PHE A 81 1.31 -14.05 11.07
N LEU A 82 1.32 -15.37 10.92
CA LEU A 82 0.76 -16.03 9.75
C LEU A 82 -0.75 -15.81 9.61
N ARG A 83 -1.49 -15.84 10.71
CA ARG A 83 -2.93 -15.59 10.70
C ARG A 83 -3.25 -14.15 10.33
N THR A 84 -2.50 -13.19 10.87
CA THR A 84 -2.66 -11.77 10.55
C THR A 84 -2.35 -11.53 9.07
N ALA A 85 -1.26 -12.08 8.58
CA ALA A 85 -0.87 -11.95 7.17
C ALA A 85 -1.92 -12.56 6.23
N TRP A 86 -2.45 -13.72 6.58
CA TRP A 86 -3.49 -14.40 5.80
C TRP A 86 -4.78 -13.58 5.75
N ALA A 87 -5.22 -13.05 6.89
CA ALA A 87 -6.41 -12.20 6.97
C ALA A 87 -6.25 -10.91 6.16
N ALA A 88 -5.09 -10.27 6.26
CA ALA A 88 -4.77 -9.06 5.49
C ALA A 88 -4.81 -9.34 3.98
N ARG A 89 -4.21 -10.42 3.53
CA ARG A 89 -4.23 -10.81 2.13
C ARG A 89 -5.65 -11.06 1.62
N ASN A 90 -6.48 -11.74 2.39
CA ASN A 90 -7.88 -11.98 2.02
C ASN A 90 -8.70 -10.69 1.95
N ALA A 91 -8.31 -9.68 2.68
CA ALA A 91 -8.91 -8.34 2.62
C ALA A 91 -8.32 -7.45 1.53
N GLY A 92 -7.39 -7.95 0.72
CA GLY A 92 -6.76 -7.22 -0.38
C GLY A 92 -5.55 -6.39 0.02
N TYR A 93 -4.88 -6.72 1.13
CA TYR A 93 -3.71 -5.99 1.62
C TYR A 93 -2.44 -6.84 1.53
N ASP A 94 -1.33 -6.17 1.23
CA ASP A 94 0.00 -6.72 1.47
C ASP A 94 0.44 -6.42 2.91
N VAL A 95 1.40 -7.18 3.42
CA VAL A 95 1.93 -7.01 4.77
C VAL A 95 3.39 -6.61 4.72
N MET A 96 3.71 -5.52 5.41
CA MET A 96 5.08 -5.07 5.64
C MET A 96 5.47 -5.47 7.07
N LEU A 97 6.55 -6.22 7.23
CA LEU A 97 7.01 -6.68 8.54
C LEU A 97 8.08 -5.74 9.10
N LEU A 98 7.83 -5.18 10.27
CA LEU A 98 8.75 -4.33 11.01
C LEU A 98 9.33 -5.13 12.18
N THR A 99 10.60 -5.51 12.08
CA THR A 99 11.25 -6.43 13.03
C THR A 99 12.34 -5.77 13.86
N GLY A 100 12.58 -4.48 13.69
CA GLY A 100 13.63 -3.76 14.40
C GLY A 100 13.43 -3.71 15.90
N PRO A 101 14.51 -3.58 16.69
CA PRO A 101 14.42 -3.53 18.14
C PRO A 101 13.72 -2.28 18.67
N ASP A 102 13.70 -1.20 17.90
CA ASP A 102 13.01 0.04 18.23
C ASP A 102 11.71 0.14 17.44
N ALA A 103 10.65 -0.44 18.00
CA ALA A 103 9.33 -0.46 17.37
C ALA A 103 8.76 0.95 17.18
N VAL A 104 8.97 1.85 18.13
CA VAL A 104 8.46 3.23 18.06
C VAL A 104 9.08 3.98 16.89
N LYS A 105 10.38 3.82 16.68
CA LYS A 105 11.10 4.43 15.55
C LYS A 105 10.57 3.92 14.22
N ASP A 106 10.38 2.61 14.08
CA ASP A 106 9.85 2.00 12.86
C ASP A 106 8.42 2.44 12.57
N ILE A 107 7.55 2.46 13.57
CA ILE A 107 6.17 2.91 13.46
C ILE A 107 6.12 4.37 13.02
N ARG A 108 6.94 5.22 13.64
CA ARG A 108 7.02 6.65 13.28
C ARG A 108 7.47 6.84 11.83
N ARG A 109 8.48 6.11 11.39
CA ARG A 109 8.97 6.16 10.02
C ARG A 109 7.87 5.78 9.01
N VAL A 110 7.17 4.70 9.26
CA VAL A 110 6.09 4.21 8.38
C VAL A 110 4.91 5.21 8.37
N THR A 111 4.55 5.75 9.53
CA THR A 111 3.46 6.73 9.66
C THR A 111 3.79 8.04 8.95
N GLN A 112 4.99 8.57 9.15
CA GLN A 112 5.41 9.84 8.53
C GLN A 112 5.56 9.74 7.02
N SER A 113 5.97 8.57 6.51
CA SER A 113 6.13 8.33 5.07
C SER A 113 4.84 7.91 4.38
N ASN A 114 3.76 7.70 5.09
CA ASN A 114 2.49 7.17 4.55
C ASN A 114 2.67 5.86 3.75
N LEU A 115 3.56 4.99 4.19
CA LEU A 115 3.85 3.73 3.50
C LEU A 115 2.75 2.69 3.68
N ALA A 116 2.09 2.67 4.82
CA ALA A 116 1.04 1.72 5.14
C ALA A 116 -0.27 2.43 5.47
N ASP A 117 -1.39 1.75 5.22
CA ASP A 117 -2.74 2.24 5.52
C ASP A 117 -3.10 2.02 7.00
N GLY A 118 -2.45 1.08 7.64
CA GLY A 118 -2.64 0.79 9.07
C GLY A 118 -1.48 0.01 9.63
N ILE A 119 -1.42 -0.08 10.96
CA ILE A 119 -0.36 -0.78 11.69
C ILE A 119 -1.00 -1.73 12.70
N VAL A 120 -0.54 -2.97 12.71
CA VAL A 120 -0.88 -3.97 13.72
C VAL A 120 0.34 -4.16 14.63
N LEU A 121 0.14 -4.06 15.92
CA LEU A 121 1.18 -4.24 16.93
C LEU A 121 1.08 -5.63 17.53
N LEU A 122 2.16 -6.41 17.45
CA LEU A 122 2.32 -7.64 18.18
C LEU A 122 3.31 -7.41 19.31
N ASP A 123 3.08 -8.06 20.43
CA ASP A 123 3.96 -8.02 21.59
C ASP A 123 4.10 -6.62 22.20
N VAL A 124 2.96 -6.02 22.49
CA VAL A 124 2.91 -4.78 23.27
C VAL A 124 3.06 -5.18 24.75
N GLU A 125 4.19 -4.85 25.34
CA GLU A 125 4.33 -4.96 26.80
C GLU A 125 3.44 -3.90 27.43
N GLN A 126 2.59 -4.34 28.38
CA GLN A 126 1.98 -3.39 29.28
C GLN A 126 3.08 -2.90 30.23
N ASP A 127 3.34 -1.63 30.20
CA ASP A 127 4.11 -1.01 31.26
C ASP A 127 3.30 -1.18 32.56
N ASP A 128 3.86 -1.94 33.50
CA ASP A 128 3.29 -2.10 34.83
C ASP A 128 3.30 -0.78 35.60
#